data_d1c9ac3a3b59d651e9b72379690299e7
#
_entry.id   d1c9ac3a3b59d651e9b72379690299e7
#
_cell.length_a   1.000
_cell.length_b   1.000
_cell.length_c   1.000
_cell.angle_alpha   90.00
_cell.angle_beta   90.00
_cell.angle_gamma   90.00
#
_symmetry.space_group_name_H-M   'P 1'
#
loop_
_entity.id
_entity.type
_entity.pdbx_description
1 polymer ?
#
loop_
_entity_poly.entity_id
_entity_poly.type
_entity_poly.pdbx_seq_one_letter_code
_entity_poly.pdbx_strand_id
1 'polypeptide(L)'
;MASTIKDVARLAGVSISTVSRVANNASNVSPPIRKKVLRAIKALNYTPNIVARSLEARSLKNIAVVMGRTMDQAFSNPDFFVILQGITSTLVKQEYSTLLLTDLKQSMELEHCIKLIRSGAVQGVIVVGSFVHDPLLSRLLEEDCPFV
;
A
#
# COMPACT_ATOMS: atom_id res chain seq x y z
N MET A 1 3.24 20.25 16.44
CA MET A 1 2.09 19.32 16.32
C MET A 1 1.84 19.08 14.83
N ALA A 2 1.50 17.86 14.44
CA ALA A 2 1.14 17.56 13.05
C ALA A 2 -0.21 18.20 12.71
N SER A 3 -0.30 18.86 11.54
CA SER A 3 -1.53 19.48 11.07
C SER A 3 -2.57 18.40 10.74
N THR A 4 -3.83 18.71 11.02
CA THR A 4 -4.95 17.77 10.80
C THR A 4 -5.82 18.21 9.63
N ILE A 5 -6.67 17.31 9.11
CA ILE A 5 -7.67 17.66 8.09
C ILE A 5 -8.62 18.77 8.56
N LYS A 6 -8.88 18.86 9.86
CA LYS A 6 -9.70 19.92 10.47
C LYS A 6 -9.03 21.29 10.34
N ASP A 7 -7.72 21.36 10.49
CA ASP A 7 -6.96 22.61 10.37
C ASP A 7 -6.93 23.09 8.92
N VAL A 8 -6.80 22.16 7.96
CA VAL A 8 -6.91 22.48 6.52
C VAL A 8 -8.30 23.01 6.19
N ALA A 9 -9.35 22.35 6.68
CA ALA A 9 -10.73 22.77 6.45
C ALA A 9 -10.99 24.19 6.99
N ARG A 10 -10.49 24.47 8.20
CA ARG A 10 -10.59 25.78 8.84
C ARG A 10 -9.84 26.85 8.02
N LEU A 11 -8.61 26.59 7.62
CA LEU A 11 -7.79 27.54 6.85
C LEU A 11 -8.35 27.80 5.46
N ALA A 12 -8.90 26.76 4.79
CA ALA A 12 -9.50 26.88 3.47
C ALA A 12 -10.93 27.42 3.48
N GLY A 13 -11.60 27.51 4.65
CA GLY A 13 -13.00 27.94 4.78
C GLY A 13 -13.98 26.97 4.10
N VAL A 14 -13.75 25.66 4.23
CA VAL A 14 -14.59 24.61 3.63
C VAL A 14 -14.86 23.48 4.61
N SER A 15 -15.78 22.58 4.28
CA SER A 15 -16.03 21.38 5.09
C SER A 15 -14.88 20.37 5.02
N ILE A 16 -14.76 19.52 6.05
CA ILE A 16 -13.80 18.40 6.07
C ILE A 16 -14.01 17.47 4.86
N SER A 17 -15.27 17.19 4.51
CA SER A 17 -15.60 16.37 3.33
C SER A 17 -15.12 16.99 2.01
N THR A 18 -15.11 18.32 1.90
CA THR A 18 -14.55 19.02 0.74
C THR A 18 -13.04 18.87 0.68
N VAL A 19 -12.35 18.99 1.82
CA VAL A 19 -10.90 18.74 1.91
C VAL A 19 -10.58 17.30 1.51
N SER A 20 -11.32 16.30 2.04
CA SER A 20 -11.15 14.88 1.70
C SER A 20 -11.32 14.65 0.19
N ARG A 21 -12.36 15.22 -0.44
CA ARG A 21 -12.57 15.10 -1.89
C ARG A 21 -11.42 15.69 -2.70
N VAL A 22 -10.90 16.86 -2.31
CA VAL A 22 -9.76 17.48 -3.00
C VAL A 22 -8.49 16.64 -2.81
N ALA A 23 -8.23 16.16 -1.60
CA ALA A 23 -7.08 15.30 -1.28
C ALA A 23 -7.12 13.95 -2.05
N ASN A 24 -8.33 13.45 -2.34
CA ASN A 24 -8.56 12.23 -3.13
C ASN A 24 -8.73 12.52 -4.64
N ASN A 25 -8.41 13.72 -5.08
CA ASN A 25 -8.48 14.15 -6.48
C ASN A 25 -9.85 13.95 -7.14
N ALA A 26 -10.95 14.00 -6.38
CA ALA A 26 -12.30 13.85 -6.89
C ALA A 26 -12.64 14.93 -7.91
N SER A 27 -13.33 14.57 -9.00
CA SER A 27 -13.67 15.47 -10.11
C SER A 27 -14.80 16.47 -9.77
N ASN A 28 -15.60 16.18 -8.76
CA ASN A 28 -16.79 16.96 -8.38
C ASN A 28 -16.53 18.15 -7.45
N VAL A 29 -15.33 18.73 -7.47
CA VAL A 29 -14.97 19.94 -6.72
C VAL A 29 -14.59 21.03 -7.69
N SER A 30 -15.24 22.21 -7.56
CA SER A 30 -14.99 23.35 -8.44
C SER A 30 -13.52 23.82 -8.38
N PRO A 31 -12.96 24.30 -9.50
CA PRO A 31 -11.56 24.73 -9.56
C PRO A 31 -11.16 25.79 -8.51
N PRO A 32 -12.00 26.80 -8.18
CA PRO A 32 -11.65 27.79 -7.16
C PRO A 32 -11.50 27.17 -5.75
N ILE A 33 -12.41 26.25 -5.40
CA ILE A 33 -12.39 25.56 -4.10
C ILE A 33 -11.18 24.62 -4.05
N ARG A 34 -10.91 23.86 -5.10
CA ARG A 34 -9.72 23.01 -5.19
C ARG A 34 -8.44 23.83 -4.96
N LYS A 35 -8.29 24.98 -5.61
CA LYS A 35 -7.13 25.85 -5.46
C LYS A 35 -6.96 26.36 -4.01
N LYS A 36 -8.06 26.73 -3.34
CA LYS A 36 -8.03 27.13 -1.92
C LYS A 36 -7.55 26.01 -1.01
N VAL A 37 -8.09 24.81 -1.17
CA VAL A 37 -7.73 23.65 -0.35
C VAL A 37 -6.27 23.26 -0.57
N LEU A 38 -5.80 23.18 -1.83
CA LEU A 38 -4.40 22.85 -2.13
C LEU A 38 -3.41 23.87 -1.53
N ARG A 39 -3.76 25.16 -1.53
CA ARG A 39 -2.95 26.19 -0.84
C ARG A 39 -2.90 25.97 0.67
N ALA A 40 -4.02 25.64 1.30
CA ALA A 40 -4.09 25.35 2.74
C ALA A 40 -3.29 24.08 3.11
N ILE A 41 -3.39 23.01 2.30
CA ILE A 41 -2.59 21.80 2.45
C ILE A 41 -1.09 22.14 2.44
N LYS A 42 -0.66 22.92 1.43
CA LYS A 42 0.76 23.30 1.29
C LYS A 42 1.21 24.20 2.46
N ALA A 43 0.41 25.19 2.85
CA ALA A 43 0.73 26.13 3.94
C ALA A 43 0.88 25.43 5.30
N LEU A 44 0.07 24.39 5.55
CA LEU A 44 0.09 23.62 6.80
C LEU A 44 1.03 22.42 6.73
N ASN A 45 1.70 22.18 5.60
CA ASN A 45 2.46 20.96 5.34
C ASN A 45 1.65 19.70 5.73
N TYR A 46 0.35 19.71 5.40
CA TYR A 46 -0.55 18.63 5.74
C TYR A 46 -0.38 17.47 4.78
N THR A 47 -0.09 16.29 5.32
CA THR A 47 -0.09 15.04 4.57
C THR A 47 -1.34 14.25 4.96
N PRO A 48 -2.20 13.87 3.98
CA PRO A 48 -3.36 13.04 4.26
C PRO A 48 -2.95 11.74 4.97
N ASN A 49 -3.63 11.40 6.06
CA ASN A 49 -3.36 10.16 6.77
C ASN A 49 -3.80 8.98 5.91
N ILE A 50 -2.84 8.18 5.44
CA ILE A 50 -3.07 7.01 4.59
C ILE A 50 -3.94 5.98 5.33
N VAL A 51 -3.77 5.82 6.63
CA VAL A 51 -4.57 4.89 7.45
C VAL A 51 -6.04 5.33 7.52
N ALA A 52 -6.31 6.62 7.73
CA ALA A 52 -7.68 7.14 7.73
C ALA A 52 -8.34 6.99 6.34
N ARG A 53 -7.55 7.19 5.26
CA ARG A 53 -7.99 7.03 3.87
C ARG A 53 -8.28 5.56 3.51
N SER A 54 -7.48 4.63 4.01
CA SER A 54 -7.68 3.20 3.80
C SER A 54 -8.90 2.65 4.53
N LEU A 55 -9.25 3.22 5.68
CA LEU A 55 -10.49 2.91 6.39
C LEU A 55 -11.74 3.32 5.58
N GLU A 56 -11.70 4.47 4.90
CA GLU A 56 -12.78 4.91 3.98
C GLU A 56 -12.82 4.07 2.69
N ALA A 57 -11.66 3.69 2.15
CA ALA A 57 -11.54 2.93 0.89
C ALA A 57 -11.60 1.39 1.09
N ARG A 58 -11.66 0.91 2.32
CA ARG A 58 -11.58 -0.52 2.71
C ARG A 58 -10.36 -1.28 2.16
N SER A 59 -9.33 -0.60 1.65
CA SER A 59 -8.12 -1.27 1.18
C SER A 59 -6.91 -0.35 1.19
N LEU A 60 -5.79 -0.86 1.65
CA LEU A 60 -4.48 -0.25 1.47
C LEU A 60 -3.97 -0.62 0.07
N LYS A 61 -3.42 0.34 -0.69
CA LYS A 61 -2.74 0.07 -1.96
C LYS A 61 -1.36 -0.57 -1.70
N ASN A 62 -1.35 -1.76 -1.11
CA ASN A 62 -0.14 -2.51 -0.86
C ASN A 62 -0.16 -3.83 -1.62
N ILE A 63 0.98 -4.19 -2.17
CA ILE A 63 1.24 -5.52 -2.74
C ILE A 63 2.33 -6.17 -1.90
N ALA A 64 2.08 -7.39 -1.42
CA ALA A 64 3.10 -8.17 -0.74
C ALA A 64 4.03 -8.80 -1.77
N VAL A 65 5.32 -8.76 -1.51
CA VAL A 65 6.33 -9.55 -2.23
C VAL A 65 6.86 -10.59 -1.26
N VAL A 66 6.57 -11.84 -1.54
CA VAL A 66 6.99 -12.99 -0.72
C VAL A 66 8.12 -13.71 -1.42
N MET A 67 9.15 -14.03 -0.67
CA MET A 67 10.30 -14.76 -1.18
C MET A 67 10.28 -16.21 -0.68
N GLY A 68 10.17 -17.16 -1.61
CA GLY A 68 10.16 -18.60 -1.33
C GLY A 68 11.53 -19.18 -0.92
N ARG A 69 12.46 -18.34 -0.48
CA ARG A 69 13.81 -18.76 -0.06
C ARG A 69 14.20 -18.06 1.25
N THR A 70 15.14 -18.64 1.99
CA THR A 70 15.69 -17.98 3.18
C THR A 70 16.33 -16.63 2.82
N MET A 71 16.31 -15.67 3.76
CA MET A 71 16.91 -14.35 3.55
C MET A 71 18.34 -14.42 3.01
N ASP A 72 19.16 -15.31 3.57
CA ASP A 72 20.56 -15.46 3.14
C ASP A 72 20.66 -15.90 1.67
N GLN A 73 19.83 -16.82 1.23
CA GLN A 73 19.80 -17.28 -0.17
C GLN A 73 19.29 -16.22 -1.13
N ALA A 74 18.31 -15.44 -0.71
CA ALA A 74 17.73 -14.39 -1.54
C ALA A 74 18.68 -13.20 -1.68
N PHE A 75 19.25 -12.73 -0.59
CA PHE A 75 20.19 -11.59 -0.60
C PHE A 75 21.57 -11.96 -1.17
N SER A 76 21.93 -13.24 -1.24
CA SER A 76 23.14 -13.71 -1.92
C SER A 76 22.97 -13.82 -3.44
N ASN A 77 21.74 -13.73 -3.97
CA ASN A 77 21.49 -13.79 -5.40
C ASN A 77 21.33 -12.39 -5.99
N PRO A 78 22.24 -11.92 -6.85
CA PRO A 78 22.15 -10.60 -7.51
C PRO A 78 20.85 -10.40 -8.30
N ASP A 79 20.31 -11.47 -8.92
CA ASP A 79 19.08 -11.41 -9.72
C ASP A 79 17.87 -10.97 -8.90
N PHE A 80 17.87 -11.28 -7.60
CA PHE A 80 16.82 -10.88 -6.71
C PHE A 80 16.64 -9.36 -6.64
N PHE A 81 17.74 -8.62 -6.56
CA PHE A 81 17.69 -7.16 -6.51
C PHE A 81 17.16 -6.56 -7.82
N VAL A 82 17.49 -7.16 -8.95
CA VAL A 82 16.98 -6.73 -10.27
C VAL A 82 15.48 -6.96 -10.36
N ILE A 83 14.99 -8.13 -9.93
CA ILE A 83 13.55 -8.45 -9.87
C ILE A 83 12.82 -7.48 -8.92
N LEU A 84 13.33 -7.30 -7.71
CA LEU A 84 12.72 -6.42 -6.71
C LEU A 84 12.68 -4.96 -7.20
N GLN A 85 13.72 -4.49 -7.88
CA GLN A 85 13.77 -3.16 -8.51
C GLN A 85 12.68 -3.04 -9.58
N GLY A 86 12.51 -4.05 -10.45
CA GLY A 86 11.47 -4.09 -11.47
C GLY A 86 10.07 -4.01 -10.86
N ILE A 87 9.80 -4.84 -9.85
CA ILE A 87 8.53 -4.86 -9.11
C ILE A 87 8.26 -3.49 -8.48
N THR A 88 9.16 -2.99 -7.65
CA THR A 88 8.96 -1.74 -6.90
C THR A 88 8.80 -0.55 -7.82
N SER A 89 9.60 -0.43 -8.89
CA SER A 89 9.49 0.67 -9.85
C SER A 89 8.15 0.67 -10.59
N THR A 90 7.59 -0.51 -10.87
CA THR A 90 6.28 -0.65 -11.52
C THR A 90 5.14 -0.32 -10.56
N LEU A 91 5.19 -0.84 -9.34
CA LEU A 91 4.17 -0.59 -8.31
C LEU A 91 4.09 0.89 -7.93
N VAL A 92 5.22 1.56 -7.75
CA VAL A 92 5.27 2.99 -7.42
C VAL A 92 4.62 3.85 -8.51
N LYS A 93 4.80 3.53 -9.80
CA LYS A 93 4.13 4.23 -10.91
C LYS A 93 2.60 4.11 -10.85
N GLN A 94 2.09 3.03 -10.25
CA GLN A 94 0.66 2.76 -10.07
C GLN A 94 0.16 3.20 -8.67
N GLU A 95 0.98 3.94 -7.91
CA GLU A 95 0.70 4.40 -6.55
C GLU A 95 0.50 3.24 -5.53
N TYR A 96 1.08 2.07 -5.79
CA TYR A 96 1.14 0.98 -4.84
C TYR A 96 2.42 1.04 -4.00
N SER A 97 2.31 0.61 -2.74
CA SER A 97 3.46 0.34 -1.88
C SER A 97 3.83 -1.15 -1.93
N THR A 98 5.11 -1.44 -1.80
CA THR A 98 5.61 -2.81 -1.72
C THR A 98 5.80 -3.19 -0.26
N LEU A 99 5.24 -4.32 0.15
CA LEU A 99 5.46 -4.93 1.44
C LEU A 99 6.32 -6.19 1.24
N LEU A 100 7.59 -6.11 1.58
CA LEU A 100 8.50 -7.26 1.46
C LEU A 100 8.34 -8.17 2.68
N LEU A 101 7.95 -9.42 2.44
CA LEU A 101 7.83 -10.45 3.47
C LEU A 101 9.00 -11.42 3.34
N THR A 102 9.82 -11.45 4.36
CA THR A 102 10.98 -12.32 4.46
C THR A 102 11.00 -12.96 5.84
N ASP A 103 11.05 -14.28 5.94
CA ASP A 103 11.18 -14.95 7.21
C ASP A 103 12.25 -16.07 7.14
N LEU A 104 12.85 -16.33 8.27
CA LEU A 104 13.78 -17.44 8.46
C LEU A 104 13.07 -18.78 8.60
N LYS A 105 11.75 -18.79 8.81
CA LYS A 105 10.91 -19.97 8.99
C LYS A 105 9.68 -19.89 8.11
N GLN A 106 9.63 -20.69 7.06
CA GLN A 106 8.54 -20.77 6.08
C GLN A 106 7.12 -20.76 6.67
N SER A 107 6.92 -21.43 7.81
CA SER A 107 5.60 -21.48 8.49
C SER A 107 5.13 -20.14 9.05
N MET A 108 6.04 -19.29 9.54
CA MET A 108 5.69 -17.98 10.09
C MET A 108 5.39 -16.98 8.97
N GLU A 109 6.10 -17.05 7.86
CA GLU A 109 5.87 -16.21 6.68
C GLU A 109 4.48 -16.45 6.09
N LEU A 110 4.09 -17.70 5.95
CA LEU A 110 2.77 -18.10 5.49
C LEU A 110 1.66 -17.51 6.36
N GLU A 111 1.70 -17.74 7.68
CA GLU A 111 0.71 -17.21 8.60
C GLU A 111 0.64 -15.70 8.61
N HIS A 112 1.79 -15.03 8.52
CA HIS A 112 1.85 -13.57 8.46
C HIS A 112 1.23 -13.05 7.16
N CYS A 113 1.55 -13.65 6.03
CA CYS A 113 1.00 -13.29 4.72
C CYS A 113 -0.54 -13.42 4.73
N ILE A 114 -1.07 -14.55 5.22
CA ILE A 114 -2.51 -14.79 5.32
C ILE A 114 -3.20 -13.76 6.23
N LYS A 115 -2.59 -13.41 7.37
CA LYS A 115 -3.13 -12.36 8.26
C LYS A 115 -3.21 -11.00 7.56
N LEU A 116 -2.20 -10.63 6.77
CA LEU A 116 -2.20 -9.37 6.02
C LEU A 116 -3.29 -9.35 4.93
N ILE A 117 -3.50 -10.48 4.24
CA ILE A 117 -4.57 -10.64 3.26
C ILE A 117 -5.94 -10.48 3.93
N ARG A 118 -6.22 -11.26 4.96
CA ARG A 118 -7.51 -11.25 5.68
C ARG A 118 -7.83 -9.89 6.31
N SER A 119 -6.81 -9.16 6.73
CA SER A 119 -7.00 -7.81 7.28
C SER A 119 -7.23 -6.73 6.22
N GLY A 120 -7.08 -7.05 4.91
CA GLY A 120 -7.10 -6.07 3.83
C GLY A 120 -5.88 -5.16 3.79
N ALA A 121 -4.82 -5.52 4.50
CA ALA A 121 -3.57 -4.76 4.51
C ALA A 121 -2.81 -4.86 3.18
N VAL A 122 -3.03 -5.94 2.41
CA VAL A 122 -2.51 -6.13 1.04
C VAL A 122 -3.63 -6.50 0.09
N GLN A 123 -3.50 -6.14 -1.18
CA GLN A 123 -4.48 -6.39 -2.24
C GLN A 123 -4.10 -7.56 -3.14
N GLY A 124 -2.85 -8.01 -3.06
CA GLY A 124 -2.34 -9.11 -3.86
C GLY A 124 -0.92 -9.46 -3.44
N VAL A 125 -0.43 -10.56 -3.97
CA VAL A 125 0.87 -11.13 -3.61
C VAL A 125 1.69 -11.42 -4.87
N ILE A 126 2.95 -11.03 -4.86
CA ILE A 126 3.93 -11.45 -5.86
C ILE A 126 4.85 -12.45 -5.17
N VAL A 127 4.89 -13.67 -5.69
CA VAL A 127 5.73 -14.76 -5.15
C VAL A 127 6.99 -14.89 -5.99
N VAL A 128 8.15 -14.69 -5.37
CA VAL A 128 9.44 -14.78 -6.05
C VAL A 128 10.17 -16.04 -5.58
N GLY A 129 10.41 -16.97 -6.51
CA GLY A 129 11.21 -18.17 -6.22
C GLY A 129 10.45 -19.27 -5.49
N SER A 130 9.17 -19.49 -5.84
CA SER A 130 8.37 -20.61 -5.35
C SER A 130 8.92 -21.97 -5.83
N PHE A 131 8.49 -23.03 -5.18
CA PHE A 131 8.83 -24.42 -5.53
C PHE A 131 7.58 -25.26 -5.78
N VAL A 132 7.79 -26.44 -6.36
CA VAL A 132 6.68 -27.39 -6.62
C VAL A 132 6.03 -27.78 -5.28
N HIS A 133 4.70 -27.68 -5.21
CA HIS A 133 3.89 -27.90 -3.99
C HIS A 133 4.17 -26.90 -2.85
N ASP A 134 4.48 -25.65 -3.19
CA ASP A 134 4.61 -24.57 -2.20
C ASP A 134 3.28 -24.39 -1.45
N PRO A 135 3.25 -24.56 -0.12
CA PRO A 135 2.02 -24.39 0.67
C PRO A 135 1.42 -22.99 0.57
N LEU A 136 2.24 -21.97 0.32
CA LEU A 136 1.77 -20.60 0.15
C LEU A 136 0.81 -20.48 -1.04
N LEU A 137 1.13 -21.10 -2.17
CA LEU A 137 0.29 -21.01 -3.38
C LEU A 137 -1.09 -21.63 -3.15
N SER A 138 -1.15 -22.79 -2.47
CA SER A 138 -2.42 -23.44 -2.11
C SER A 138 -3.26 -22.54 -1.19
N ARG A 139 -2.62 -21.91 -0.20
CA ARG A 139 -3.31 -20.99 0.73
C ARG A 139 -3.78 -19.71 0.04
N LEU A 140 -3.01 -19.15 -0.89
CA LEU A 140 -3.43 -17.96 -1.64
C LEU A 140 -4.67 -18.25 -2.51
N LEU A 141 -4.76 -19.45 -3.09
CA LEU A 141 -5.95 -19.90 -3.82
C LEU A 141 -7.17 -20.04 -2.90
N GLU A 142 -7.01 -20.62 -1.71
CA GLU A 142 -8.09 -20.75 -0.72
C GLU A 142 -8.61 -19.40 -0.22
N GLU A 143 -7.74 -18.39 -0.13
CA GLU A 143 -8.11 -17.02 0.31
C GLU A 143 -8.67 -16.15 -0.83
N ASP A 144 -8.81 -16.69 -2.04
CA ASP A 144 -9.23 -15.92 -3.25
C ASP A 144 -8.40 -14.65 -3.46
N CYS A 145 -7.12 -14.70 -3.07
CA CYS A 145 -6.19 -13.57 -3.17
C CYS A 145 -5.54 -13.53 -4.55
N PRO A 146 -5.56 -12.40 -5.27
CA PRO A 146 -4.80 -12.27 -6.51
C PRO A 146 -3.30 -12.46 -6.26
N PHE A 147 -2.66 -13.37 -7.01
CA PHE A 147 -1.21 -13.55 -6.93
C PHE A 147 -0.59 -13.87 -8.28
N VAL A 148 0.71 -13.68 -8.37
CA VAL A 148 1.57 -14.00 -9.52
C VAL A 148 2.97 -14.40 -9.03
#